data_002d8749dd1aa29aaa07c736a87f9118
#
_entry.id   002d8749dd1aa29aaa07c736a87f9118
#
_cell.length_a   1.000
_cell.length_b   1.000
_cell.length_c   1.000
_cell.angle_alpha   90.00
_cell.angle_beta   90.00
_cell.angle_gamma   90.00
#
_symmetry.space_group_name_H-M   'P 1'
#
loop_
_entity.id
_entity.type
_entity.pdbx_description
1 polymer ?
#
loop_
_entity_poly.entity_id
_entity_poly.type
_entity_poly.pdbx_seq_one_letter_code
_entity_poly.pdbx_strand_id
1 'polypeptide(L)'
;WGDDFERISGDLSNGKKSGDVPFGTMTSISESPLKFGLIYTGTDDGVVSLTKDGGNTWTKLSGLPKGLYISRVLASSHLQSRVYVTMNGYRDDHFAAYVYCSDDYGKTWKKLGNDLPMEPVNVIREDLKSSTILYLGTDGGAYASTDGGISFMQFTNNLPIAVPVHDMVIQERENEIVLGTHGRSLYIGKLDLIQKMVTKEAK
;
A
#
# COMPACT_ATOMS: atom_id res chain seq x y z
N TRP A 1 -22.71 -15.61 -14.35
CA TRP A 1 -21.47 -15.18 -13.68
C TRP A 1 -21.17 -13.74 -14.10
N GLY A 2 -21.43 -12.72 -13.20
CA GLY A 2 -21.16 -11.31 -13.47
C GLY A 2 -22.18 -10.62 -14.36
N ASP A 3 -23.40 -11.13 -14.42
CA ASP A 3 -24.46 -10.59 -15.27
C ASP A 3 -25.14 -9.35 -14.63
N ASP A 4 -24.95 -9.16 -13.30
CA ASP A 4 -25.53 -8.05 -12.55
C ASP A 4 -24.43 -7.21 -11.87
N PHE A 5 -24.14 -6.03 -12.45
CA PHE A 5 -23.27 -5.03 -11.85
C PHE A 5 -24.09 -3.86 -11.31
N GLU A 6 -23.87 -3.53 -10.05
CA GLU A 6 -24.47 -2.37 -9.41
C GLU A 6 -23.42 -1.26 -9.21
N ARG A 7 -23.82 -0.03 -9.49
CA ARG A 7 -22.97 1.14 -9.22
C ARG A 7 -23.04 1.51 -7.74
N ILE A 8 -21.92 1.39 -7.03
CA ILE A 8 -21.80 1.66 -5.59
C ILE A 8 -21.08 2.98 -5.26
N SER A 9 -20.73 3.82 -6.23
CA SER A 9 -20.07 5.11 -5.98
C SER A 9 -20.40 6.14 -7.04
N GLY A 10 -20.28 7.42 -6.68
CA GLY A 10 -20.09 8.52 -7.61
C GLY A 10 -18.64 8.64 -8.05
N ASP A 11 -18.24 9.84 -8.49
CA ASP A 11 -16.83 10.17 -8.72
C ASP A 11 -16.13 10.35 -7.37
N LEU A 12 -15.12 9.51 -7.10
CA LEU A 12 -14.33 9.53 -5.86
C LEU A 12 -13.03 10.34 -6.00
N SER A 13 -12.72 10.87 -7.19
CA SER A 13 -11.59 11.76 -7.45
C SER A 13 -11.90 13.22 -7.10
N ASN A 14 -10.96 14.13 -7.35
CA ASN A 14 -11.21 15.57 -7.33
C ASN A 14 -11.78 16.09 -8.66
N GLY A 15 -12.04 15.20 -9.61
CA GLY A 15 -12.55 15.53 -10.93
C GLY A 15 -11.42 15.82 -11.92
N LYS A 16 -11.70 16.66 -12.93
CA LYS A 16 -10.82 16.91 -14.05
C LYS A 16 -9.49 17.56 -13.60
N LYS A 17 -8.36 16.90 -13.91
CA LYS A 17 -7.01 17.45 -13.73
C LYS A 17 -6.59 18.30 -14.94
N SER A 18 -5.77 19.32 -14.70
CA SER A 18 -4.96 19.97 -15.74
C SER A 18 -3.63 19.22 -15.90
N GLY A 19 -3.18 18.94 -17.10
CA GLY A 19 -1.93 18.22 -17.40
C GLY A 19 -2.13 16.97 -18.24
N ASP A 20 -1.18 16.06 -18.20
CA ASP A 20 -1.13 14.87 -19.05
C ASP A 20 -2.22 13.83 -18.73
N VAL A 21 -2.82 13.91 -17.54
CA VAL A 21 -3.94 13.06 -17.14
C VAL A 21 -5.22 13.89 -17.07
N PRO A 22 -6.10 13.80 -18.07
CA PRO A 22 -7.29 14.66 -18.18
C PRO A 22 -8.40 14.32 -17.17
N PHE A 23 -8.33 13.16 -16.50
CA PHE A 23 -9.36 12.67 -15.57
C PHE A 23 -8.71 12.10 -14.32
N GLY A 24 -9.36 12.27 -13.16
CA GLY A 24 -9.02 11.56 -11.95
C GLY A 24 -9.27 10.06 -12.16
N THR A 25 -8.28 9.23 -11.85
CA THR A 25 -8.33 7.78 -12.06
C THR A 25 -8.20 7.05 -10.74
N MET A 26 -9.05 6.05 -10.51
CA MET A 26 -8.86 5.14 -9.40
C MET A 26 -7.64 4.27 -9.65
N THR A 27 -6.67 4.33 -8.74
CA THR A 27 -5.37 3.64 -8.86
C THR A 27 -5.28 2.43 -7.97
N SER A 28 -6.03 2.43 -6.86
CA SER A 28 -5.98 1.35 -5.88
C SER A 28 -7.32 1.19 -5.18
N ILE A 29 -7.66 -0.05 -4.88
CA ILE A 29 -8.82 -0.44 -4.08
C ILE A 29 -8.40 -1.53 -3.09
N SER A 30 -8.95 -1.48 -1.88
CA SER A 30 -8.75 -2.53 -0.88
C SER A 30 -10.01 -2.68 -0.03
N GLU A 31 -10.62 -3.84 -0.09
CA GLU A 31 -11.65 -4.25 0.87
C GLU A 31 -10.98 -4.90 2.08
N SER A 32 -11.52 -4.64 3.27
CA SER A 32 -11.02 -5.25 4.49
C SER A 32 -11.34 -6.75 4.53
N PRO A 33 -10.35 -7.62 4.76
CA PRO A 33 -10.62 -9.05 4.97
C PRO A 33 -11.35 -9.33 6.28
N LEU A 34 -11.38 -8.36 7.21
CA LEU A 34 -12.02 -8.49 8.52
C LEU A 34 -13.46 -7.99 8.56
N LYS A 35 -13.89 -7.22 7.55
CA LYS A 35 -15.26 -6.67 7.51
C LYS A 35 -15.72 -6.44 6.09
N PHE A 36 -16.70 -7.20 5.65
CA PHE A 36 -17.38 -7.00 4.37
C PHE A 36 -17.94 -5.57 4.23
N GLY A 37 -17.77 -4.97 3.06
CA GLY A 37 -18.25 -3.62 2.76
C GLY A 37 -17.43 -2.48 3.39
N LEU A 38 -16.32 -2.78 4.08
CA LEU A 38 -15.32 -1.80 4.49
C LEU A 38 -14.28 -1.68 3.38
N ILE A 39 -14.41 -0.66 2.53
CA ILE A 39 -13.60 -0.50 1.31
C ILE A 39 -12.89 0.84 1.33
N TYR A 40 -11.62 0.81 1.00
CA TYR A 40 -10.78 1.99 0.76
C TYR A 40 -10.43 2.10 -0.72
N THR A 41 -10.39 3.32 -1.24
CA THR A 41 -9.94 3.62 -2.60
C THR A 41 -8.90 4.71 -2.61
N GLY A 42 -8.00 4.66 -3.59
CA GLY A 42 -7.00 5.69 -3.84
C GLY A 42 -7.05 6.15 -5.30
N THR A 43 -6.73 7.41 -5.54
CA THR A 43 -6.76 8.01 -6.88
C THR A 43 -5.41 8.62 -7.27
N ASP A 44 -5.22 8.86 -8.55
CA ASP A 44 -4.01 9.49 -9.10
C ASP A 44 -3.86 10.96 -8.72
N ASP A 45 -4.95 11.61 -8.30
CA ASP A 45 -4.97 13.01 -7.85
C ASP A 45 -4.93 13.17 -6.32
N GLY A 46 -4.58 12.07 -5.60
CA GLY A 46 -4.25 12.09 -4.18
C GLY A 46 -5.46 12.02 -3.24
N VAL A 47 -6.60 11.54 -3.71
CA VAL A 47 -7.77 11.31 -2.85
C VAL A 47 -7.77 9.89 -2.32
N VAL A 48 -7.93 9.75 -1.01
CA VAL A 48 -8.28 8.47 -0.38
C VAL A 48 -9.72 8.56 0.11
N SER A 49 -10.54 7.59 -0.28
CA SER A 49 -11.95 7.52 0.14
C SER A 49 -12.25 6.21 0.85
N LEU A 50 -13.23 6.27 1.76
CA LEU A 50 -13.67 5.16 2.61
C LEU A 50 -15.18 5.01 2.53
N THR A 51 -15.64 3.77 2.38
CA THR A 51 -16.98 3.33 2.73
C THR A 51 -16.92 2.27 3.85
N LYS A 52 -17.94 2.23 4.71
CA LYS A 52 -18.10 1.22 5.78
C LYS A 52 -19.38 0.39 5.63
N ASP A 53 -20.13 0.66 4.58
CA ASP A 53 -21.48 0.16 4.32
C ASP A 53 -21.67 -0.34 2.89
N GLY A 54 -20.59 -0.84 2.27
CA GLY A 54 -20.64 -1.46 0.95
C GLY A 54 -20.85 -0.47 -0.19
N GLY A 55 -20.55 0.82 0.03
CA GLY A 55 -20.66 1.83 -1.02
C GLY A 55 -21.91 2.70 -0.93
N ASN A 56 -22.79 2.49 0.08
CA ASN A 56 -23.96 3.35 0.27
C ASN A 56 -23.55 4.78 0.62
N THR A 57 -22.51 4.93 1.45
CA THR A 57 -21.92 6.23 1.79
C THR A 57 -20.41 6.22 1.61
N TRP A 58 -19.86 7.33 1.12
CA TRP A 58 -18.43 7.51 0.93
C TRP A 58 -17.91 8.76 1.63
N THR A 59 -16.76 8.64 2.28
CA THR A 59 -16.09 9.74 2.98
C THR A 59 -14.70 9.93 2.39
N LYS A 60 -14.39 11.13 1.90
CA LYS A 60 -13.00 11.49 1.53
C LYS A 60 -12.20 11.71 2.81
N LEU A 61 -11.07 11.02 2.93
CA LEU A 61 -10.18 11.12 4.07
C LEU A 61 -9.25 12.33 3.93
N SER A 62 -8.85 12.91 5.06
CA SER A 62 -7.97 14.07 5.13
C SER A 62 -6.73 13.78 5.97
N GLY A 63 -5.76 14.71 5.97
CA GLY A 63 -4.54 14.58 6.80
C GLY A 63 -3.34 13.95 6.07
N LEU A 64 -3.51 13.54 4.81
CA LEU A 64 -2.44 13.10 3.93
C LEU A 64 -1.92 14.25 3.06
N PRO A 65 -0.68 14.18 2.53
CA PRO A 65 -0.20 15.09 1.50
C PRO A 65 -1.15 15.16 0.32
N LYS A 66 -1.37 16.36 -0.21
CA LYS A 66 -2.34 16.58 -1.28
C LYS A 66 -1.69 16.44 -2.66
N GLY A 67 -2.46 15.96 -3.63
CA GLY A 67 -2.10 15.96 -5.05
C GLY A 67 -1.10 14.89 -5.47
N LEU A 68 -0.58 14.08 -4.56
CA LEU A 68 0.33 12.99 -4.91
C LEU A 68 -0.46 11.74 -5.31
N TYR A 69 0.04 11.04 -6.32
CA TYR A 69 -0.53 9.77 -6.78
C TYR A 69 -0.60 8.74 -5.64
N ILE A 70 -1.78 8.22 -5.34
CA ILE A 70 -1.95 7.11 -4.38
C ILE A 70 -1.51 5.82 -5.07
N SER A 71 -0.35 5.31 -4.72
CA SER A 71 0.17 4.09 -5.33
C SER A 71 -0.48 2.83 -4.74
N ARG A 72 -0.81 2.85 -3.44
CA ARG A 72 -1.53 1.74 -2.80
C ARG A 72 -2.36 2.22 -1.63
N VAL A 73 -3.56 1.65 -1.49
CA VAL A 73 -4.29 1.56 -0.23
C VAL A 73 -4.35 0.10 0.20
N LEU A 74 -4.23 -0.17 1.51
CA LEU A 74 -4.26 -1.53 2.04
C LEU A 74 -4.99 -1.56 3.38
N ALA A 75 -6.15 -2.16 3.43
CA ALA A 75 -6.83 -2.48 4.68
C ALA A 75 -6.08 -3.61 5.40
N SER A 76 -5.83 -3.44 6.71
CA SER A 76 -5.11 -4.43 7.50
C SER A 76 -5.86 -5.74 7.62
N SER A 77 -5.11 -6.84 7.62
CA SER A 77 -5.62 -8.18 7.92
C SER A 77 -5.64 -8.50 9.43
N HIS A 78 -5.07 -7.62 10.28
CA HIS A 78 -4.96 -7.84 11.72
C HIS A 78 -5.80 -6.89 12.56
N LEU A 79 -6.05 -5.66 12.08
CA LEU A 79 -6.81 -4.65 12.81
C LEU A 79 -7.82 -3.97 11.87
N GLN A 80 -9.12 -4.19 12.10
CA GLN A 80 -10.20 -3.70 11.24
C GLN A 80 -10.14 -2.19 10.97
N SER A 81 -9.71 -1.39 11.96
CA SER A 81 -9.62 0.07 11.84
C SER A 81 -8.33 0.55 11.17
N ARG A 82 -7.39 -0.36 10.90
CA ARG A 82 -6.09 -0.01 10.32
C ARG A 82 -6.14 0.01 8.80
N VAL A 83 -5.53 1.04 8.23
CA VAL A 83 -5.30 1.18 6.80
C VAL A 83 -3.92 1.76 6.57
N TYR A 84 -3.25 1.26 5.54
CA TYR A 84 -1.99 1.80 5.05
C TYR A 84 -2.22 2.52 3.73
N VAL A 85 -1.46 3.59 3.50
CA VAL A 85 -1.47 4.35 2.25
C VAL A 85 -0.04 4.61 1.84
N THR A 86 0.29 4.29 0.60
CA THR A 86 1.54 4.72 -0.03
C THR A 86 1.25 5.69 -1.16
N MET A 87 2.18 6.62 -1.37
CA MET A 87 2.06 7.64 -2.38
C MET A 87 3.36 7.72 -3.18
N ASN A 88 3.22 8.00 -4.46
CA ASN A 88 4.32 8.14 -5.39
C ASN A 88 4.25 9.55 -6.00
N GLY A 89 5.29 10.35 -5.77
CA GLY A 89 5.37 11.72 -6.26
C GLY A 89 6.27 11.87 -7.49
N TYR A 90 6.71 10.79 -8.12
CA TYR A 90 7.67 10.82 -9.24
C TYR A 90 7.26 11.80 -10.36
N ARG A 91 5.96 11.84 -10.68
CA ARG A 91 5.45 12.73 -11.75
C ARG A 91 5.46 14.22 -11.39
N ASP A 92 5.63 14.53 -10.11
CA ASP A 92 5.63 15.90 -9.57
C ASP A 92 7.02 16.26 -9.01
N ASP A 93 8.09 15.56 -9.43
CA ASP A 93 9.48 15.70 -8.97
C ASP A 93 9.66 15.51 -7.46
N HIS A 94 8.76 14.76 -6.84
CA HIS A 94 8.81 14.37 -5.43
C HIS A 94 9.28 12.93 -5.27
N PHE A 95 10.52 12.73 -4.90
CA PHE A 95 11.14 11.40 -4.78
C PHE A 95 11.14 10.85 -3.34
N ALA A 96 10.59 11.58 -2.38
CA ALA A 96 10.53 11.11 -1.00
C ALA A 96 9.64 9.87 -0.85
N ALA A 97 10.00 8.98 0.08
CA ALA A 97 9.16 7.86 0.45
C ALA A 97 7.95 8.34 1.26
N TYR A 98 6.76 8.04 0.76
CA TYR A 98 5.50 8.38 1.40
C TYR A 98 4.76 7.10 1.79
N VAL A 99 4.85 6.76 3.08
CA VAL A 99 4.15 5.62 3.70
C VAL A 99 3.41 6.12 4.92
N TYR A 100 2.12 5.86 4.98
CA TYR A 100 1.26 6.29 6.08
C TYR A 100 0.44 5.13 6.61
N CYS A 101 0.20 5.14 7.93
CA CYS A 101 -0.69 4.23 8.62
C CYS A 101 -1.70 5.02 9.45
N SER A 102 -2.93 4.53 9.46
CA SER A 102 -3.97 4.99 10.37
C SER A 102 -4.55 3.80 11.11
N ASP A 103 -4.77 3.92 12.43
CA ASP A 103 -5.41 2.90 13.26
C ASP A 103 -6.87 3.24 13.61
N ASP A 104 -7.43 4.32 13.04
CA ASP A 104 -8.73 4.89 13.34
C ASP A 104 -9.61 5.15 12.11
N TYR A 105 -9.48 4.30 11.08
CA TYR A 105 -10.20 4.40 9.81
C TYR A 105 -9.83 5.66 8.99
N GLY A 106 -8.59 6.12 9.08
CA GLY A 106 -8.12 7.27 8.31
C GLY A 106 -8.46 8.63 8.90
N LYS A 107 -8.84 8.71 10.19
CA LYS A 107 -9.06 9.99 10.86
C LYS A 107 -7.75 10.69 11.22
N THR A 108 -6.76 9.91 11.68
CA THR A 108 -5.40 10.37 11.94
C THR A 108 -4.37 9.50 11.24
N TRP A 109 -3.22 10.08 10.89
CA TRP A 109 -2.18 9.42 10.12
C TRP A 109 -0.82 9.53 10.79
N LYS A 110 -0.10 8.43 10.83
CA LYS A 110 1.30 8.33 11.24
C LYS A 110 2.15 8.05 10.01
N LYS A 111 3.18 8.86 9.76
CA LYS A 111 4.19 8.55 8.74
C LYS A 111 5.07 7.41 9.23
N LEU A 112 5.33 6.43 8.37
CA LEU A 112 6.21 5.29 8.59
C LEU A 112 7.49 5.45 7.76
N GLY A 113 8.52 4.65 8.12
CA GLY A 113 9.75 4.54 7.34
C GLY A 113 10.49 5.87 7.17
N ASN A 114 10.75 6.59 8.27
CA ASN A 114 11.52 7.83 8.21
C ASN A 114 13.00 7.60 7.85
N ASP A 115 13.45 6.36 7.87
CA ASP A 115 14.77 5.87 7.49
C ASP A 115 14.87 5.39 6.04
N LEU A 116 13.73 5.33 5.33
CA LEU A 116 13.71 4.97 3.92
C LEU A 116 14.48 6.00 3.08
N PRO A 117 15.21 5.54 2.05
CA PRO A 117 15.86 6.45 1.12
C PRO A 117 14.83 7.28 0.34
N MET A 118 15.32 8.29 -0.38
CA MET A 118 14.48 9.10 -1.28
C MET A 118 14.11 8.29 -2.53
N GLU A 119 13.14 7.43 -2.38
CA GLU A 119 12.64 6.55 -3.42
C GLU A 119 11.11 6.53 -3.42
N PRO A 120 10.46 6.74 -4.58
CA PRO A 120 9.01 6.60 -4.71
C PRO A 120 8.54 5.21 -4.27
N VAL A 121 7.46 5.16 -3.49
CA VAL A 121 6.88 3.91 -2.99
C VAL A 121 5.72 3.50 -3.89
N ASN A 122 5.78 2.28 -4.40
CA ASN A 122 4.81 1.74 -5.35
C ASN A 122 3.77 0.82 -4.69
N VAL A 123 4.19 0.05 -3.70
CA VAL A 123 3.34 -0.97 -3.07
C VAL A 123 3.70 -1.21 -1.62
N ILE A 124 2.68 -1.52 -0.81
CA ILE A 124 2.82 -2.02 0.56
C ILE A 124 2.03 -3.31 0.72
N ARG A 125 2.56 -4.25 1.51
CA ARG A 125 1.84 -5.42 2.01
C ARG A 125 2.09 -5.59 3.50
N GLU A 126 1.07 -6.03 4.23
CA GLU A 126 1.16 -6.47 5.61
C GLU A 126 1.34 -7.99 5.62
N ASP A 127 2.22 -8.49 6.48
CA ASP A 127 2.41 -9.94 6.63
C ASP A 127 1.15 -10.60 7.21
N LEU A 128 0.78 -11.77 6.69
CA LEU A 128 -0.46 -12.44 7.12
C LEU A 128 -0.37 -13.10 8.50
N LYS A 129 0.85 -13.31 9.02
CA LYS A 129 1.08 -13.97 10.33
C LYS A 129 1.47 -12.98 11.42
N SER A 130 1.96 -11.77 11.06
CA SER A 130 2.44 -10.77 12.01
C SER A 130 2.03 -9.36 11.62
N SER A 131 1.30 -8.69 12.50
CA SER A 131 0.88 -7.29 12.33
C SER A 131 2.03 -6.26 12.40
N THR A 132 3.23 -6.69 12.78
CA THR A 132 4.41 -5.83 12.87
C THR A 132 5.31 -5.93 11.64
N ILE A 133 5.06 -6.91 10.75
CA ILE A 133 5.85 -7.08 9.54
C ILE A 133 5.15 -6.42 8.36
N LEU A 134 5.88 -5.51 7.71
CA LEU A 134 5.44 -4.81 6.50
C LEU A 134 6.46 -5.02 5.39
N TYR A 135 5.99 -5.12 4.16
CA TYR A 135 6.82 -5.20 2.96
C TYR A 135 6.52 -4.01 2.06
N LEU A 136 7.56 -3.37 1.52
CA LEU A 136 7.46 -2.26 0.58
C LEU A 136 8.18 -2.57 -0.72
N GLY A 137 7.57 -2.16 -1.82
CA GLY A 137 8.22 -2.04 -3.12
C GLY A 137 8.41 -0.58 -3.48
N THR A 138 9.65 -0.22 -3.84
CA THR A 138 10.05 1.12 -4.25
C THR A 138 10.68 1.09 -5.63
N ASP A 139 11.06 2.25 -6.15
CA ASP A 139 11.85 2.33 -7.40
C ASP A 139 13.28 1.82 -7.23
N GLY A 140 13.80 1.73 -6.00
CA GLY A 140 15.14 1.21 -5.71
C GLY A 140 15.17 -0.24 -5.27
N GLY A 141 14.02 -0.86 -4.94
CA GLY A 141 14.01 -2.27 -4.51
C GLY A 141 12.85 -2.66 -3.61
N ALA A 142 13.09 -3.73 -2.86
CA ALA A 142 12.17 -4.25 -1.87
C ALA A 142 12.71 -4.05 -0.44
N TYR A 143 11.82 -3.65 0.46
CA TYR A 143 12.12 -3.40 1.88
C TYR A 143 11.17 -4.16 2.77
N ALA A 144 11.64 -4.55 3.96
CA ALA A 144 10.82 -5.13 5.01
C ALA A 144 11.04 -4.40 6.33
N SER A 145 9.97 -4.26 7.09
CA SER A 145 9.97 -3.84 8.49
C SER A 145 9.53 -5.01 9.37
N THR A 146 10.09 -5.12 10.56
CA THR A 146 9.70 -6.09 11.60
C THR A 146 9.14 -5.43 12.86
N ASP A 147 9.07 -4.09 12.86
CA ASP A 147 8.73 -3.25 14.01
C ASP A 147 7.51 -2.34 13.78
N GLY A 148 6.63 -2.72 12.84
CA GLY A 148 5.42 -1.96 12.51
C GLY A 148 5.68 -0.71 11.67
N GLY A 149 6.79 -0.68 10.92
CA GLY A 149 7.12 0.40 10.01
C GLY A 149 7.90 1.54 10.67
N ILE A 150 8.49 1.32 11.85
CA ILE A 150 9.38 2.29 12.49
C ILE A 150 10.69 2.37 11.69
N SER A 151 11.25 1.19 11.35
CA SER A 151 12.44 1.06 10.50
C SER A 151 12.21 0.05 9.38
N PHE A 152 12.96 0.20 8.29
CA PHE A 152 12.93 -0.68 7.14
C PHE A 152 14.33 -1.12 6.73
N MET A 153 14.47 -2.41 6.46
CA MET A 153 15.69 -2.99 5.89
C MET A 153 15.44 -3.40 4.44
N GLN A 154 16.39 -3.13 3.57
CA GLN A 154 16.33 -3.64 2.19
C GLN A 154 16.58 -5.15 2.19
N PHE A 155 15.70 -5.92 1.55
CA PHE A 155 15.95 -7.34 1.33
C PHE A 155 16.28 -7.59 -0.14
N THR A 156 17.55 -7.91 -0.38
CA THR A 156 18.13 -7.94 -1.72
C THR A 156 18.65 -9.32 -2.14
N ASN A 157 18.51 -10.33 -1.30
CA ASN A 157 19.04 -11.66 -1.56
C ASN A 157 18.61 -12.16 -2.94
N ASN A 158 19.55 -12.24 -3.87
CA ASN A 158 19.35 -12.63 -5.28
C ASN A 158 18.45 -11.69 -6.11
N LEU A 159 18.07 -10.53 -5.61
CA LEU A 159 17.46 -9.48 -6.43
C LEU A 159 18.55 -8.67 -7.14
N PRO A 160 18.32 -8.23 -8.37
CA PRO A 160 19.22 -7.26 -9.02
C PRO A 160 19.30 -5.96 -8.20
N ILE A 161 20.45 -5.32 -8.23
CA ILE A 161 20.64 -4.00 -7.61
C ILE A 161 19.74 -2.99 -8.31
N ALA A 162 19.06 -2.14 -7.54
CA ALA A 162 18.20 -1.05 -8.02
C ALA A 162 17.15 -1.51 -9.05
N VAL A 163 16.34 -2.51 -8.66
CA VAL A 163 15.23 -2.97 -9.49
C VAL A 163 13.92 -2.38 -8.95
N PRO A 164 13.18 -1.57 -9.74
CA PRO A 164 11.88 -1.06 -9.30
C PRO A 164 10.90 -2.20 -9.06
N VAL A 165 10.31 -2.23 -7.87
CA VAL A 165 9.27 -3.19 -7.50
C VAL A 165 7.91 -2.49 -7.52
N HIS A 166 7.07 -2.85 -8.48
CA HIS A 166 5.79 -2.19 -8.73
C HIS A 166 4.60 -2.85 -8.04
N ASP A 167 4.66 -4.17 -7.85
CA ASP A 167 3.62 -4.89 -7.13
C ASP A 167 4.17 -6.08 -6.36
N MET A 168 3.42 -6.49 -5.33
CA MET A 168 3.73 -7.63 -4.48
C MET A 168 2.46 -8.41 -4.16
N VAL A 169 2.57 -9.72 -4.11
CA VAL A 169 1.51 -10.62 -3.66
C VAL A 169 2.07 -11.61 -2.66
N ILE A 170 1.40 -11.78 -1.52
CA ILE A 170 1.72 -12.83 -0.56
C ILE A 170 0.85 -14.04 -0.85
N GLN A 171 1.48 -15.18 -1.08
CA GLN A 171 0.82 -16.46 -1.24
C GLN A 171 0.82 -17.16 0.14
N GLU A 172 -0.36 -17.20 0.75
CA GLU A 172 -0.54 -17.61 2.14
C GLU A 172 -0.15 -19.08 2.39
N ARG A 173 -0.63 -20.00 1.54
CA ARG A 173 -0.43 -21.44 1.71
C ARG A 173 1.05 -21.85 1.71
N GLU A 174 1.84 -21.28 0.80
CA GLU A 174 3.27 -21.60 0.64
C GLU A 174 4.17 -20.63 1.43
N ASN A 175 3.60 -19.60 2.07
CA ASN A 175 4.31 -18.56 2.81
C ASN A 175 5.38 -17.87 1.96
N GLU A 176 4.99 -17.47 0.76
CA GLU A 176 5.88 -16.85 -0.24
C GLU A 176 5.41 -15.45 -0.59
N ILE A 177 6.37 -14.60 -0.95
CA ILE A 177 6.12 -13.30 -1.58
C ILE A 177 6.56 -13.33 -3.03
N VAL A 178 5.70 -12.86 -3.91
CA VAL A 178 6.01 -12.65 -5.33
C VAL A 178 6.16 -11.16 -5.57
N LEU A 179 7.27 -10.77 -6.18
CA LEU A 179 7.59 -9.38 -6.53
C LEU A 179 7.43 -9.20 -8.03
N GLY A 180 6.60 -8.24 -8.42
CA GLY A 180 6.48 -7.76 -9.80
C GLY A 180 7.38 -6.57 -10.03
N THR A 181 8.37 -6.69 -10.93
CA THR A 181 9.35 -5.64 -11.20
C THR A 181 9.10 -4.94 -12.53
N HIS A 182 9.62 -3.72 -12.67
CA HIS A 182 9.55 -2.99 -13.93
C HIS A 182 10.61 -3.52 -14.91
N GLY A 183 10.17 -4.37 -15.85
CA GLY A 183 11.00 -4.85 -16.96
C GLY A 183 12.10 -5.86 -16.59
N ARG A 184 12.15 -6.36 -15.34
CA ARG A 184 13.18 -7.29 -14.87
C ARG A 184 12.62 -8.57 -14.25
N SER A 185 11.54 -9.10 -14.82
CA SER A 185 10.91 -10.36 -14.44
C SER A 185 10.14 -10.34 -13.12
N LEU A 186 9.65 -11.49 -12.71
CA LEU A 186 9.05 -11.75 -11.41
C LEU A 186 10.05 -12.50 -10.52
N TYR A 187 10.02 -12.20 -9.25
CA TYR A 187 10.81 -12.90 -8.23
C TYR A 187 9.91 -13.49 -7.18
N ILE A 188 10.28 -14.66 -6.67
CA ILE A 188 9.58 -15.33 -5.59
C ILE A 188 10.54 -15.60 -4.44
N GLY A 189 10.10 -15.38 -3.21
CA GLY A 189 10.89 -15.58 -2.01
C GLY A 189 10.07 -16.13 -0.85
N LYS A 190 10.73 -16.92 0.03
CA LYS A 190 10.13 -17.39 1.28
C LYS A 190 10.16 -16.31 2.35
N LEU A 191 9.08 -16.20 3.13
CA LEU A 191 8.94 -15.20 4.19
C LEU A 191 9.46 -15.68 5.56
N ASP A 192 9.74 -16.98 5.71
CA ASP A 192 10.10 -17.59 7.00
C ASP A 192 11.29 -16.92 7.71
N LEU A 193 12.29 -16.43 6.96
CA LEU A 193 13.46 -15.78 7.56
C LEU A 193 13.10 -14.43 8.19
N ILE A 194 12.31 -13.63 7.50
CA ILE A 194 11.87 -12.32 8.00
C ILE A 194 10.93 -12.51 9.20
N GLN A 195 10.00 -13.45 9.11
CA GLN A 195 9.06 -13.76 10.20
C GLN A 195 9.77 -14.28 11.46
N LYS A 196 10.89 -15.01 11.33
CA LYS A 196 11.72 -15.46 12.46
C LYS A 196 12.47 -14.35 13.17
N MET A 197 12.70 -13.20 12.54
CA MET A 197 13.36 -12.05 13.18
C MET A 197 12.52 -11.52 14.33
N VAL A 198 11.21 -11.36 14.14
CA VAL A 198 10.27 -10.87 15.17
C VAL A 198 10.22 -11.79 16.40
N THR A 199 10.30 -13.10 16.19
CA THR A 199 10.24 -14.06 17.31
C THR A 199 11.51 -14.11 18.16
N LYS A 200 12.63 -13.56 17.68
CA LYS A 200 13.89 -13.48 18.45
C LYS A 200 13.97 -12.25 19.34
N GLU A 201 13.32 -11.15 18.96
CA GLU A 201 13.31 -9.91 19.75
C GLU A 201 12.30 -9.95 20.90
N ALA A 202 11.36 -10.90 20.88
CA ALA A 202 10.34 -11.09 21.93
C ALA A 202 10.78 -12.02 23.08
N LYS A 203 12.05 -12.47 23.13
CA LYS A 203 12.67 -13.28 24.17
C LYS A 203 13.79 -12.50 24.84
#